data_9c0ee1a29f280bc605c0501549a8500d
#
_entry.id   9c0ee1a29f280bc605c0501549a8500d
#
_cell.length_a   1.000
_cell.length_b   1.000
_cell.length_c   1.000
_cell.angle_alpha   90.00
_cell.angle_beta   90.00
_cell.angle_gamma   90.00
#
_symmetry.space_group_name_H-M   'P 1'
#
loop_
_entity.id
_entity.type
_entity.pdbx_description
1 polymer ?
#
loop_
_entity_poly.entity_id
_entity_poly.type
_entity_poly.pdbx_seq_one_letter_code
_entity_poly.pdbx_strand_id
1 'polypeptide(L)'
;MKRKVLAIMVPVLLAAGAANAAEIYNKNGNKLDLYGKVDGLHYFSDDIGADGDQSYARLGFKGETQINELLTGYGQWEYNLQANNTESATNQSWTRLAFAGLKFGDYGSFDYGRNYGVLYDVEGWTDMLPEFGGDTYSKADNFMTNRANGVATYRSTDLYGLVEGLNFALQYQGNNESAGNGNEGTNNDNGRDIRHENGDGFGISSTYDIGMGFSAGAAFASSDRTTDQVNSTTAAGGEQAEAWTAGIKYDANNIYLAAMYSQTRNMTPYGNKNSAVANKTKNFEGTAQYQFDSGLRPAVSILISKGQDLNTAFGSEKDLVKYADVGASYYFNKNMSIYADYKINLLDEDDMFYQANGISTDDITAVGIVYQF
;
A
#
# COMPACT_ATOMS: atom_id res chain seq x y z
N MET A 1 28.58 28.92 11.47
CA MET A 1 27.27 28.26 11.59
C MET A 1 27.11 27.33 10.41
N LYS A 2 27.19 26.01 10.63
CA LYS A 2 27.04 25.00 9.58
C LYS A 2 25.55 24.78 9.39
N ARG A 3 25.00 25.12 8.23
CA ARG A 3 23.63 24.78 7.86
C ARG A 3 23.53 23.26 7.76
N LYS A 4 22.87 22.64 8.72
CA LYS A 4 22.45 21.24 8.62
C LYS A 4 21.32 21.21 7.59
N VAL A 5 21.58 20.58 6.46
CA VAL A 5 20.52 20.22 5.50
C VAL A 5 19.72 19.13 6.21
N LEU A 6 18.52 19.46 6.66
CA LEU A 6 17.56 18.50 7.17
C LEU A 6 17.15 17.59 5.98
N ALA A 7 17.68 16.39 5.97
CA ALA A 7 17.15 15.35 5.11
C ALA A 7 15.78 14.95 5.73
N ILE A 8 14.69 15.43 5.16
CA ILE A 8 13.35 15.01 5.50
C ILE A 8 13.21 13.58 4.96
N MET A 9 13.39 12.58 5.81
CA MET A 9 12.99 11.22 5.49
C MET A 9 11.47 11.12 5.55
N VAL A 10 10.82 11.44 4.44
CA VAL A 10 9.51 10.87 4.10
C VAL A 10 9.73 9.37 3.96
N PRO A 11 8.83 8.49 4.48
CA PRO A 11 9.07 7.06 4.44
C PRO A 11 9.50 6.60 3.05
N VAL A 12 10.51 5.77 2.99
CA VAL A 12 11.27 5.30 1.80
C VAL A 12 10.35 4.70 0.70
N LEU A 13 9.12 4.34 1.03
CA LEU A 13 8.09 3.87 0.10
C LEU A 13 7.62 4.91 -0.93
N LEU A 14 7.82 6.19 -0.66
CA LEU A 14 7.64 7.22 -1.68
C LEU A 14 8.92 7.37 -2.53
N ALA A 15 10.03 6.80 -2.11
CA ALA A 15 11.33 7.04 -2.73
C ALA A 15 11.51 6.36 -4.09
N ALA A 16 10.85 5.23 -4.37
CA ALA A 16 10.95 4.62 -5.70
C ALA A 16 10.31 5.51 -6.79
N GLY A 17 9.30 6.34 -6.45
CA GLY A 17 8.72 7.33 -7.37
C GLY A 17 9.24 8.76 -7.18
N ALA A 18 9.78 9.10 -5.99
CA ALA A 18 10.19 10.47 -5.69
C ALA A 18 11.66 10.78 -6.04
N ALA A 19 12.50 9.74 -6.12
CA ALA A 19 13.92 9.94 -6.45
C ALA A 19 14.15 10.41 -7.90
N ASN A 20 13.14 10.31 -8.77
CA ASN A 20 13.22 10.65 -10.18
C ASN A 20 12.28 11.78 -10.62
N ALA A 21 11.58 12.44 -9.68
CA ALA A 21 10.68 13.54 -10.03
C ALA A 21 11.45 14.66 -10.73
N ALA A 22 10.94 15.07 -11.89
CA ALA A 22 11.47 16.21 -12.62
C ALA A 22 10.94 17.51 -11.98
N GLU A 23 11.83 18.36 -11.46
CA GLU A 23 11.47 19.69 -11.02
C GLU A 23 11.04 20.54 -12.23
N ILE A 24 9.73 20.85 -12.33
CA ILE A 24 9.19 21.67 -13.40
C ILE A 24 9.25 23.16 -13.03
N TYR A 25 9.04 23.43 -11.75
CA TYR A 25 8.99 24.81 -11.27
C TYR A 25 9.53 24.89 -9.85
N ASN A 26 10.42 25.89 -9.61
CA ASN A 26 10.93 26.18 -8.27
C ASN A 26 11.29 27.67 -8.20
N LYS A 27 10.37 28.51 -7.76
CA LYS A 27 10.57 29.95 -7.66
C LYS A 27 9.68 30.55 -6.58
N ASN A 28 10.24 31.53 -5.85
CA ASN A 28 9.52 32.33 -4.86
C ASN A 28 8.83 31.49 -3.78
N GLY A 29 9.50 30.43 -3.30
CA GLY A 29 8.95 29.54 -2.29
C GLY A 29 7.89 28.56 -2.80
N ASN A 30 7.66 28.50 -4.12
CA ASN A 30 6.76 27.54 -4.74
C ASN A 30 7.57 26.50 -5.51
N LYS A 31 7.22 25.23 -5.34
CA LYS A 31 7.85 24.09 -6.01
C LYS A 31 6.79 23.19 -6.62
N LEU A 32 7.04 22.69 -7.83
CA LEU A 32 6.23 21.68 -8.49
C LEU A 32 7.15 20.65 -9.14
N ASP A 33 6.99 19.41 -8.73
CA ASP A 33 7.67 18.24 -9.27
C ASP A 33 6.67 17.36 -10.02
N LEU A 34 7.03 16.92 -11.22
CA LEU A 34 6.32 15.91 -11.99
C LEU A 34 7.06 14.58 -11.89
N TYR A 35 6.34 13.50 -11.68
CA TYR A 35 6.88 12.16 -11.67
C TYR A 35 5.94 11.17 -12.34
N GLY A 36 6.49 10.05 -12.75
CA GLY A 36 5.67 9.01 -13.34
C GLY A 36 6.47 7.81 -13.80
N LYS A 37 5.77 6.79 -14.27
CA LYS A 37 6.37 5.64 -14.92
C LYS A 37 5.46 5.09 -16.02
N VAL A 38 6.08 4.44 -16.98
CA VAL A 38 5.45 3.52 -17.93
C VAL A 38 6.06 2.15 -17.68
N ASP A 39 5.20 1.15 -17.49
CA ASP A 39 5.58 -0.22 -17.22
C ASP A 39 4.98 -1.10 -18.32
N GLY A 40 5.82 -1.60 -19.20
CA GLY A 40 5.46 -2.62 -20.17
C GLY A 40 5.60 -3.98 -19.49
N LEU A 41 4.47 -4.54 -19.05
CA LEU A 41 4.41 -5.69 -18.14
C LEU A 41 3.60 -6.83 -18.77
N HIS A 42 4.12 -8.06 -18.65
CA HIS A 42 3.44 -9.26 -19.08
C HIS A 42 3.52 -10.34 -18.02
N TYR A 43 2.38 -10.98 -17.73
CA TYR A 43 2.31 -12.16 -16.87
C TYR A 43 2.19 -13.44 -17.71
N PHE A 44 2.84 -14.49 -17.25
CA PHE A 44 2.72 -15.85 -17.73
C PHE A 44 2.18 -16.71 -16.59
N SER A 45 1.02 -17.31 -16.77
CA SER A 45 0.35 -18.15 -15.76
C SER A 45 -0.64 -19.09 -16.40
N ASP A 46 -0.91 -20.20 -15.77
CA ASP A 46 -2.03 -21.08 -16.11
C ASP A 46 -3.38 -20.51 -15.60
N ASP A 47 -3.35 -19.54 -14.68
CA ASP A 47 -4.51 -18.74 -14.30
C ASP A 47 -4.88 -17.76 -15.42
N ILE A 48 -5.92 -18.09 -16.19
CA ILE A 48 -6.42 -17.26 -17.29
C ILE A 48 -6.77 -15.83 -16.83
N GLY A 49 -7.11 -15.63 -15.56
CA GLY A 49 -7.44 -14.32 -15.00
C GLY A 49 -6.22 -13.44 -14.74
N ALA A 50 -5.04 -14.06 -14.63
CA ALA A 50 -3.77 -13.36 -14.41
C ALA A 50 -2.91 -13.28 -15.68
N ASP A 51 -3.00 -14.29 -16.58
CA ASP A 51 -2.15 -14.38 -17.77
C ASP A 51 -2.35 -13.22 -18.75
N GLY A 52 -1.26 -12.77 -19.38
CA GLY A 52 -1.28 -11.80 -20.46
C GLY A 52 -0.71 -10.42 -20.11
N ASP A 53 -1.07 -9.43 -20.93
CA ASP A 53 -0.59 -8.06 -20.83
C ASP A 53 -1.19 -7.35 -19.61
N GLN A 54 -0.29 -6.81 -18.76
CA GLN A 54 -0.62 -6.06 -17.57
C GLN A 54 -0.05 -4.63 -17.60
N SER A 55 0.33 -4.16 -18.78
CA SER A 55 1.00 -2.86 -18.96
C SER A 55 0.17 -1.69 -18.44
N TYR A 56 0.84 -0.71 -17.85
CA TYR A 56 0.21 0.50 -17.34
C TYR A 56 1.14 1.72 -17.38
N ALA A 57 0.56 2.89 -17.23
CA ALA A 57 1.28 4.12 -16.97
C ALA A 57 0.80 4.74 -15.66
N ARG A 58 1.69 5.48 -15.01
CA ARG A 58 1.38 6.24 -13.80
C ARG A 58 1.96 7.64 -13.90
N LEU A 59 1.17 8.63 -13.53
CA LEU A 59 1.56 10.03 -13.57
C LEU A 59 1.12 10.71 -12.28
N GLY A 60 1.97 11.55 -11.74
CA GLY A 60 1.66 12.35 -10.56
C GLY A 60 2.45 13.63 -10.49
N PHE A 61 1.99 14.53 -9.65
CA PHE A 61 2.75 15.73 -9.28
C PHE A 61 2.73 15.93 -7.77
N LYS A 62 3.78 16.59 -7.27
CA LYS A 62 3.91 17.07 -5.89
C LYS A 62 4.13 18.58 -5.95
N GLY A 63 3.37 19.31 -5.16
CA GLY A 63 3.49 20.75 -5.05
C GLY A 63 3.76 21.17 -3.61
N GLU A 64 4.58 22.22 -3.46
CA GLU A 64 4.82 22.89 -2.18
C GLU A 64 4.77 24.40 -2.37
N THR A 65 4.25 25.12 -1.38
CA THR A 65 4.25 26.57 -1.33
C THR A 65 4.59 27.06 0.07
N GLN A 66 5.64 27.89 0.17
CA GLN A 66 6.00 28.54 1.43
C GLN A 66 5.01 29.66 1.73
N ILE A 67 4.23 29.53 2.81
CA ILE A 67 3.24 30.53 3.24
C ILE A 67 3.89 31.57 4.14
N ASN A 68 4.70 31.12 5.10
CA ASN A 68 5.55 31.95 5.96
C ASN A 68 6.74 31.12 6.48
N GLU A 69 7.54 31.67 7.40
CA GLU A 69 8.76 31.00 7.90
C GLU A 69 8.51 29.64 8.54
N LEU A 70 7.33 29.41 9.12
CA LEU A 70 6.96 28.19 9.85
C LEU A 70 5.92 27.33 9.11
N LEU A 71 5.26 27.86 8.08
CA LEU A 71 4.12 27.20 7.46
C LEU A 71 4.36 26.99 5.96
N THR A 72 4.27 25.74 5.53
CA THR A 72 4.34 25.33 4.13
C THR A 72 3.09 24.55 3.75
N GLY A 73 2.38 24.99 2.72
CA GLY A 73 1.31 24.23 2.08
C GLY A 73 1.90 23.17 1.15
N TYR A 74 1.29 21.99 1.06
CA TYR A 74 1.70 20.96 0.12
C TYR A 74 0.52 20.16 -0.39
N GLY A 75 0.72 19.48 -1.51
CA GLY A 75 -0.27 18.57 -2.06
C GLY A 75 0.35 17.57 -3.03
N GLN A 76 -0.34 16.48 -3.23
CA GLN A 76 0.05 15.43 -4.17
C GLN A 76 -1.17 14.87 -4.87
N TRP A 77 -1.00 14.60 -6.17
CA TRP A 77 -1.95 13.84 -6.96
C TRP A 77 -1.20 12.77 -7.75
N GLU A 78 -1.77 11.55 -7.79
CA GLU A 78 -1.25 10.42 -8.55
C GLU A 78 -2.38 9.66 -9.23
N TYR A 79 -2.19 9.37 -10.51
CA TYR A 79 -3.17 8.72 -11.36
C TYR A 79 -2.58 7.50 -12.07
N ASN A 80 -3.34 6.41 -12.14
CA ASN A 80 -2.97 5.19 -12.85
C ASN A 80 -3.82 5.04 -14.11
N LEU A 81 -3.18 4.66 -15.20
CA LEU A 81 -3.75 4.45 -16.51
C LEU A 81 -3.41 3.03 -16.96
N GLN A 82 -4.41 2.19 -17.20
CA GLN A 82 -4.20 0.87 -17.78
C GLN A 82 -3.89 1.01 -19.27
N ALA A 83 -2.85 0.32 -19.74
CA ALA A 83 -2.44 0.34 -21.15
C ALA A 83 -2.76 -0.98 -21.87
N ASN A 84 -3.25 -1.98 -21.12
CA ASN A 84 -3.59 -3.31 -21.63
C ASN A 84 -5.05 -3.46 -22.08
N ASN A 85 -5.86 -2.40 -21.98
CA ASN A 85 -7.26 -2.41 -22.39
C ASN A 85 -7.45 -1.87 -23.82
N THR A 86 -8.57 -2.21 -24.47
CA THR A 86 -8.96 -1.59 -25.73
C THR A 86 -9.34 -0.12 -25.53
N GLU A 87 -9.14 0.74 -26.54
CA GLU A 87 -9.49 2.17 -26.48
C GLU A 87 -10.96 2.44 -26.13
N SER A 88 -11.85 1.50 -26.38
CA SER A 88 -13.29 1.59 -26.08
C SER A 88 -13.65 1.13 -24.67
N ALA A 89 -12.73 0.58 -23.89
CA ALA A 89 -13.03 0.11 -22.54
C ALA A 89 -13.36 1.30 -21.61
N THR A 90 -14.28 1.05 -20.67
CA THR A 90 -14.57 1.95 -19.57
C THR A 90 -13.70 1.66 -18.37
N ASN A 91 -13.48 2.24 -17.36
CA ASN A 91 -12.69 1.86 -16.16
C ASN A 91 -11.20 1.58 -16.44
N GLN A 92 -10.58 2.40 -17.27
CA GLN A 92 -9.16 2.27 -17.63
C GLN A 92 -8.22 3.03 -16.69
N SER A 93 -8.74 3.76 -15.71
CA SER A 93 -7.91 4.66 -14.93
C SER A 93 -8.54 5.02 -13.59
N TRP A 94 -7.68 5.32 -12.59
CA TRP A 94 -8.14 5.73 -11.26
C TRP A 94 -7.13 6.62 -10.55
N THR A 95 -7.65 7.47 -9.64
CA THR A 95 -6.84 8.26 -8.74
C THR A 95 -6.28 7.36 -7.62
N ARG A 96 -4.96 7.32 -7.49
CA ARG A 96 -4.26 6.60 -6.42
C ARG A 96 -4.10 7.47 -5.18
N LEU A 97 -3.64 8.70 -5.35
CA LEU A 97 -3.46 9.71 -4.29
C LEU A 97 -4.08 11.03 -4.73
N ALA A 98 -4.70 11.73 -3.81
CA ALA A 98 -5.20 13.11 -3.99
C ALA A 98 -5.43 13.75 -2.62
N PHE A 99 -4.44 14.47 -2.12
CA PHE A 99 -4.52 15.12 -0.82
C PHE A 99 -3.79 16.46 -0.82
N ALA A 100 -4.16 17.30 0.13
CA ALA A 100 -3.49 18.56 0.42
C ALA A 100 -3.30 18.72 1.93
N GLY A 101 -2.27 19.46 2.31
CA GLY A 101 -1.90 19.60 3.71
C GLY A 101 -1.03 20.79 4.02
N LEU A 102 -0.68 20.90 5.28
CA LEU A 102 0.17 21.95 5.85
C LEU A 102 1.28 21.30 6.69
N LYS A 103 2.51 21.81 6.53
CA LYS A 103 3.67 21.50 7.39
C LYS A 103 3.89 22.67 8.33
N PHE A 104 4.10 22.39 9.62
CA PHE A 104 4.22 23.36 10.70
C PHE A 104 5.65 23.37 11.29
N GLY A 105 6.68 23.55 10.46
CA GLY A 105 8.07 23.44 10.90
C GLY A 105 8.35 22.08 11.55
N ASP A 106 8.93 22.11 12.74
CA ASP A 106 9.26 20.89 13.52
C ASP A 106 8.04 20.26 14.23
N TYR A 107 6.88 20.93 14.21
CA TYR A 107 5.66 20.42 14.84
C TYR A 107 4.91 19.38 14.00
N GLY A 108 5.45 19.05 12.81
CA GLY A 108 4.88 18.02 11.96
C GLY A 108 4.01 18.55 10.83
N SER A 109 3.15 17.68 10.31
CA SER A 109 2.28 18.00 9.19
C SER A 109 0.87 17.46 9.40
N PHE A 110 -0.09 18.07 8.75
CA PHE A 110 -1.47 17.60 8.68
C PHE A 110 -1.91 17.62 7.22
N ASP A 111 -2.52 16.53 6.75
CA ASP A 111 -3.13 16.44 5.44
C ASP A 111 -4.50 15.78 5.48
N TYR A 112 -5.29 16.04 4.41
CA TYR A 112 -6.60 15.46 4.21
C TYR A 112 -6.80 15.10 2.75
N GLY A 113 -7.43 13.92 2.54
CA GLY A 113 -7.83 13.47 1.22
C GLY A 113 -7.67 11.96 1.03
N ARG A 114 -7.37 11.54 -0.21
CA ARG A 114 -7.02 10.16 -0.54
C ARG A 114 -5.52 9.96 -0.34
N ASN A 115 -5.15 9.22 0.69
CA ASN A 115 -3.77 9.00 1.08
C ASN A 115 -3.58 7.58 1.64
N TYR A 116 -2.35 7.23 1.99
CA TYR A 116 -2.07 5.96 2.65
C TYR A 116 -2.60 5.93 4.08
N GLY A 117 -3.21 4.81 4.45
CA GLY A 117 -3.56 4.47 5.82
C GLY A 117 -2.32 4.20 6.67
N VAL A 118 -2.42 4.47 7.98
CA VAL A 118 -1.28 4.35 8.91
C VAL A 118 -0.74 2.93 9.05
N LEU A 119 -1.52 1.90 8.75
CA LEU A 119 -1.02 0.52 8.77
C LEU A 119 0.07 0.30 7.71
N TYR A 120 0.00 1.03 6.59
CA TYR A 120 0.97 0.95 5.51
C TYR A 120 2.34 1.54 5.88
N ASP A 121 2.45 2.31 6.95
CA ASP A 121 3.74 2.82 7.45
C ASP A 121 4.69 1.69 7.88
N VAL A 122 4.16 0.51 8.20
CA VAL A 122 4.91 -0.70 8.52
C VAL A 122 4.82 -1.74 7.40
N GLU A 123 3.61 -1.97 6.87
CA GLU A 123 3.34 -2.91 5.78
C GLU A 123 4.24 -2.66 4.57
N GLY A 124 4.38 -1.42 4.19
CA GLY A 124 5.18 -1.04 3.06
C GLY A 124 6.67 -1.38 3.17
N TRP A 125 7.17 -1.83 4.32
CA TRP A 125 8.54 -2.32 4.43
C TRP A 125 8.73 -3.68 3.76
N THR A 126 7.68 -4.48 3.64
CA THR A 126 7.71 -5.77 2.96
C THR A 126 7.17 -5.72 1.52
N ASP A 127 6.49 -4.64 1.13
CA ASP A 127 6.01 -4.38 -0.23
C ASP A 127 7.13 -3.80 -1.12
N MET A 128 8.18 -4.60 -1.35
CA MET A 128 9.43 -4.16 -1.98
C MET A 128 9.90 -5.04 -3.14
N LEU A 129 9.12 -6.04 -3.53
CA LEU A 129 9.43 -6.92 -4.66
C LEU A 129 9.33 -6.18 -6.00
N PRO A 130 9.91 -6.71 -7.08
CA PRO A 130 9.80 -6.09 -8.40
C PRO A 130 8.37 -5.88 -8.86
N GLU A 131 7.48 -6.87 -8.65
CA GLU A 131 6.07 -6.81 -9.05
C GLU A 131 5.12 -7.25 -7.95
N PHE A 132 5.34 -8.40 -7.33
CA PHE A 132 4.43 -8.97 -6.32
C PHE A 132 4.73 -8.43 -4.92
N GLY A 133 4.03 -8.90 -3.89
CA GLY A 133 4.26 -8.51 -2.49
C GLY A 133 3.17 -7.62 -1.90
N GLY A 134 3.24 -7.38 -0.58
CA GLY A 134 2.37 -6.46 0.15
C GLY A 134 0.88 -6.80 0.08
N ASP A 135 0.50 -8.07 -0.11
CA ASP A 135 -0.87 -8.44 -0.44
C ASP A 135 -1.55 -9.37 0.59
N THR A 136 -0.91 -9.63 1.73
CA THR A 136 -1.50 -10.49 2.76
C THR A 136 -2.77 -9.91 3.37
N TYR A 137 -2.81 -8.60 3.65
CA TYR A 137 -4.00 -7.89 4.13
C TYR A 137 -4.13 -6.46 3.58
N SER A 138 -3.08 -5.94 2.96
CA SER A 138 -3.03 -4.57 2.45
C SER A 138 -3.81 -4.45 1.14
N LYS A 139 -4.96 -3.82 1.19
CA LYS A 139 -5.83 -3.58 0.03
C LYS A 139 -6.22 -2.11 -0.05
N ALA A 140 -6.23 -1.55 -1.27
CA ALA A 140 -6.76 -0.20 -1.46
C ALA A 140 -8.29 -0.16 -1.18
N ASP A 141 -8.73 0.93 -0.59
CA ASP A 141 -10.13 1.15 -0.18
C ASP A 141 -10.68 0.04 0.74
N ASN A 142 -9.81 -0.45 1.62
CA ASN A 142 -10.15 -1.41 2.67
C ASN A 142 -9.69 -0.83 4.01
N PHE A 143 -10.50 0.04 4.60
CA PHE A 143 -10.18 0.80 5.82
C PHE A 143 -8.82 1.52 5.66
N MET A 144 -7.97 1.52 6.68
CA MET A 144 -6.65 2.19 6.70
C MET A 144 -5.47 1.25 6.39
N THR A 145 -5.68 0.16 5.59
CA THR A 145 -4.61 -0.81 5.29
C THR A 145 -3.68 -0.37 4.17
N ASN A 146 -4.17 0.36 3.18
CA ASN A 146 -3.41 0.88 2.04
C ASN A 146 -3.96 2.26 1.69
N ARG A 147 -4.07 2.63 0.41
CA ARG A 147 -4.66 3.90 0.00
C ARG A 147 -6.16 3.91 0.29
N ALA A 148 -6.62 4.92 0.99
CA ALA A 148 -8.00 5.09 1.39
C ALA A 148 -8.47 6.54 1.19
N ASN A 149 -9.78 6.71 1.03
CA ASN A 149 -10.41 8.03 0.93
C ASN A 149 -10.71 8.60 2.31
N GLY A 150 -10.90 9.92 2.37
CA GLY A 150 -11.42 10.60 3.55
C GLY A 150 -10.52 10.48 4.77
N VAL A 151 -9.20 10.33 4.58
CA VAL A 151 -8.26 10.25 5.70
C VAL A 151 -7.70 11.62 6.04
N ALA A 152 -7.78 11.97 7.33
CA ALA A 152 -7.14 13.11 7.95
C ALA A 152 -5.94 12.60 8.75
N THR A 153 -4.73 12.99 8.36
CA THR A 153 -3.52 12.43 8.95
C THR A 153 -2.64 13.53 9.53
N TYR A 154 -2.29 13.39 10.79
CA TYR A 154 -1.24 14.16 11.43
C TYR A 154 0.03 13.31 11.54
N ARG A 155 1.19 13.86 11.15
CA ARG A 155 2.49 13.19 11.23
C ARG A 155 3.50 14.06 11.94
N SER A 156 4.27 13.47 12.85
CA SER A 156 5.44 14.08 13.49
C SER A 156 6.68 13.24 13.18
N THR A 157 7.74 13.89 12.84
CA THR A 157 9.08 13.31 12.69
C THR A 157 9.95 13.68 13.87
N ASP A 158 10.85 12.77 14.25
CA ASP A 158 11.80 12.99 15.36
C ASP A 158 11.14 13.40 16.68
N LEU A 159 9.87 12.97 16.89
CA LEU A 159 9.04 13.37 18.04
C LEU A 159 9.15 14.88 18.33
N TYR A 160 8.75 15.71 17.37
CA TYR A 160 8.88 17.18 17.42
C TYR A 160 10.35 17.67 17.49
N GLY A 161 11.30 16.89 16.98
CA GLY A 161 12.73 17.19 17.09
C GLY A 161 13.34 16.83 18.45
N LEU A 162 12.59 16.16 19.34
CA LEU A 162 13.07 15.79 20.68
C LEU A 162 13.79 14.44 20.71
N VAL A 163 13.37 13.49 19.86
CA VAL A 163 13.95 12.14 19.78
C VAL A 163 14.21 11.81 18.33
N GLU A 164 15.47 11.91 17.91
CA GLU A 164 15.91 11.60 16.53
C GLU A 164 15.49 10.18 16.15
N GLY A 165 14.90 10.01 14.97
CA GLY A 165 14.46 8.74 14.43
C GLY A 165 13.10 8.26 14.92
N LEU A 166 12.49 8.87 15.95
CA LEU A 166 11.17 8.47 16.43
C LEU A 166 10.07 9.26 15.70
N ASN A 167 9.31 8.57 14.87
CA ASN A 167 8.20 9.14 14.11
C ASN A 167 6.88 8.57 14.62
N PHE A 168 5.79 9.34 14.49
CA PHE A 168 4.45 8.82 14.71
C PHE A 168 3.44 9.49 13.77
N ALA A 169 2.33 8.80 13.54
CA ALA A 169 1.18 9.34 12.86
C ALA A 169 -0.11 9.03 13.64
N LEU A 170 -1.05 9.96 13.57
CA LEU A 170 -2.42 9.80 14.01
C LEU A 170 -3.33 10.01 12.80
N GLN A 171 -4.29 9.12 12.59
CA GLN A 171 -5.17 9.19 11.44
C GLN A 171 -6.62 8.98 11.86
N TYR A 172 -7.49 9.76 11.24
CA TYR A 172 -8.94 9.58 11.27
C TYR A 172 -9.41 9.31 9.84
N GLN A 173 -10.27 8.32 9.68
CA GLN A 173 -10.98 8.07 8.43
C GLN A 173 -12.47 8.31 8.67
N GLY A 174 -13.06 9.24 7.91
CA GLY A 174 -14.49 9.52 7.97
C GLY A 174 -15.31 8.40 7.33
N ASN A 175 -16.56 8.30 7.76
CA ASN A 175 -17.54 7.37 7.22
C ASN A 175 -17.69 7.52 5.69
N ASN A 176 -17.69 6.41 4.98
CA ASN A 176 -17.89 6.30 3.53
C ASN A 176 -18.89 5.18 3.23
N GLU A 177 -20.11 5.30 3.69
CA GLU A 177 -21.19 4.41 3.32
C GLU A 177 -21.69 4.69 1.90
N SER A 178 -22.50 3.79 1.36
CA SER A 178 -23.17 3.98 0.09
C SER A 178 -24.10 5.21 0.13
N ALA A 179 -24.00 6.09 -0.85
CA ALA A 179 -24.89 7.24 -0.98
C ALA A 179 -26.33 6.77 -1.19
N GLY A 180 -27.21 7.09 -0.29
CA GLY A 180 -28.63 6.69 -0.30
C GLY A 180 -29.16 6.32 1.07
N ASN A 181 -28.28 6.01 2.01
CA ASN A 181 -28.67 5.69 3.38
C ASN A 181 -28.75 6.92 4.30
N GLY A 182 -28.59 8.12 3.77
CA GLY A 182 -28.66 9.37 4.53
C GLY A 182 -27.42 9.71 5.35
N ASN A 183 -26.35 8.94 5.19
CA ASN A 183 -25.09 9.12 5.87
C ASN A 183 -24.03 9.83 5.01
N GLU A 184 -22.95 10.23 5.59
CA GLU A 184 -21.77 10.72 4.86
C GLU A 184 -21.29 9.63 3.91
N GLY A 185 -21.31 9.89 2.63
CA GLY A 185 -20.87 8.95 1.63
C GLY A 185 -20.40 9.65 0.38
N THR A 186 -19.68 8.96 -0.47
CA THR A 186 -19.38 9.47 -1.79
C THR A 186 -20.65 9.49 -2.61
N ASN A 187 -21.13 10.67 -2.90
CA ASN A 187 -22.33 10.88 -3.71
C ASN A 187 -21.97 10.65 -5.20
N ASN A 188 -21.88 9.39 -5.58
CA ASN A 188 -21.84 9.01 -6.99
C ASN A 188 -23.01 8.09 -7.31
N ASP A 189 -23.48 8.14 -8.55
CA ASP A 189 -24.70 7.48 -9.00
C ASP A 189 -24.68 5.94 -8.86
N ASN A 190 -23.52 5.35 -8.64
CA ASN A 190 -23.36 3.90 -8.57
C ASN A 190 -23.22 3.37 -7.13
N GLY A 191 -23.23 4.24 -6.13
CA GLY A 191 -22.94 3.84 -4.76
C GLY A 191 -21.49 3.34 -4.60
N ARG A 192 -21.09 3.07 -3.38
CA ARG A 192 -19.85 2.38 -3.07
C ARG A 192 -20.14 0.89 -2.94
N ASP A 193 -19.30 0.04 -3.49
CA ASP A 193 -19.37 -1.41 -3.25
C ASP A 193 -19.18 -1.67 -1.75
N ILE A 194 -20.04 -2.48 -1.16
CA ILE A 194 -20.05 -2.81 0.28
C ILE A 194 -18.68 -3.23 0.82
N ARG A 195 -17.84 -3.84 -0.03
CA ARG A 195 -16.47 -4.25 0.33
C ARG A 195 -15.49 -3.10 0.52
N HIS A 196 -15.82 -1.92 -0.01
CA HIS A 196 -15.03 -0.70 0.05
C HIS A 196 -15.65 0.39 0.91
N GLU A 197 -16.77 0.07 1.57
CA GLU A 197 -17.37 0.94 2.58
C GLU A 197 -16.52 0.93 3.86
N ASN A 198 -16.66 1.96 4.65
CA ASN A 198 -16.16 2.05 6.02
C ASN A 198 -17.03 3.00 6.82
N GLY A 199 -17.20 2.71 8.09
CA GLY A 199 -17.64 3.69 9.08
C GLY A 199 -16.47 4.54 9.57
N ASP A 200 -16.70 5.35 10.60
CA ASP A 200 -15.64 6.15 11.22
C ASP A 200 -14.51 5.27 11.77
N GLY A 201 -13.27 5.72 11.62
CA GLY A 201 -12.11 4.96 12.07
C GLY A 201 -10.97 5.82 12.56
N PHE A 202 -10.17 5.24 13.44
CA PHE A 202 -8.96 5.85 14.01
C PHE A 202 -7.78 4.91 13.85
N GLY A 203 -6.62 5.49 13.59
CA GLY A 203 -5.38 4.73 13.48
C GLY A 203 -4.19 5.50 14.06
N ILE A 204 -3.21 4.74 14.46
CA ILE A 204 -1.92 5.24 14.95
C ILE A 204 -0.80 4.37 14.38
N SER A 205 0.31 5.00 14.01
CA SER A 205 1.57 4.31 13.73
C SER A 205 2.72 4.97 14.48
N SER A 206 3.76 4.18 14.74
CA SER A 206 5.04 4.69 15.21
C SER A 206 6.16 3.88 14.58
N THR A 207 7.20 4.57 14.11
CA THR A 207 8.42 3.97 13.58
C THR A 207 9.62 4.58 14.26
N TYR A 208 10.63 3.76 14.54
CA TYR A 208 11.86 4.21 15.17
C TYR A 208 13.07 3.76 14.36
N ASP A 209 13.88 4.71 13.93
CA ASP A 209 15.19 4.45 13.36
C ASP A 209 16.20 4.24 14.50
N ILE A 210 16.56 2.98 14.71
CA ILE A 210 17.46 2.55 15.80
C ILE A 210 18.91 2.95 15.47
N GLY A 211 19.20 3.25 14.20
CA GLY A 211 20.54 3.51 13.70
C GLY A 211 21.21 2.27 13.09
N MET A 212 22.35 2.48 12.44
CA MET A 212 23.11 1.45 11.71
C MET A 212 22.29 0.70 10.64
N GLY A 213 21.22 1.32 10.11
CA GLY A 213 20.32 0.73 9.12
C GLY A 213 19.14 -0.05 9.71
N PHE A 214 19.03 -0.19 11.04
CA PHE A 214 17.91 -0.88 11.69
C PHE A 214 16.77 0.07 12.01
N SER A 215 15.56 -0.36 11.73
CA SER A 215 14.32 0.32 12.14
C SER A 215 13.32 -0.69 12.68
N ALA A 216 12.47 -0.25 13.59
CA ALA A 216 11.32 -1.00 14.09
C ALA A 216 10.07 -0.14 13.99
N GLY A 217 8.91 -0.76 13.82
CA GLY A 217 7.64 -0.05 13.70
C GLY A 217 6.46 -0.87 14.15
N ALA A 218 5.41 -0.17 14.57
CA ALA A 218 4.12 -0.77 14.87
C ALA A 218 2.99 0.19 14.47
N ALA A 219 1.85 -0.37 14.09
CA ALA A 219 0.65 0.40 13.80
C ALA A 219 -0.61 -0.34 14.25
N PHE A 220 -1.66 0.42 14.52
CA PHE A 220 -2.98 -0.07 14.88
C PHE A 220 -4.03 0.80 14.23
N ALA A 221 -5.12 0.19 13.76
CA ALA A 221 -6.31 0.90 13.31
C ALA A 221 -7.57 0.14 13.72
N SER A 222 -8.63 0.90 14.02
CA SER A 222 -9.97 0.38 14.30
C SER A 222 -10.98 1.29 13.62
N SER A 223 -11.92 0.70 12.90
CA SER A 223 -12.98 1.40 12.20
C SER A 223 -14.32 0.71 12.41
N ASP A 224 -15.38 1.48 12.50
CA ASP A 224 -16.73 0.93 12.46
C ASP A 224 -16.98 0.30 11.09
N ARG A 225 -17.71 -0.81 11.07
CA ARG A 225 -18.26 -1.39 9.84
C ARG A 225 -19.64 -0.84 9.61
N THR A 226 -19.97 -0.59 8.34
CA THR A 226 -21.30 -0.08 7.99
C THR A 226 -22.39 -1.10 8.30
N THR A 227 -23.62 -0.65 8.41
CA THR A 227 -24.78 -1.52 8.63
C THR A 227 -24.89 -2.59 7.54
N ASP A 228 -24.59 -2.21 6.30
CA ASP A 228 -24.61 -3.13 5.15
C ASP A 228 -23.52 -4.20 5.26
N GLN A 229 -22.31 -3.82 5.69
CA GLN A 229 -21.22 -4.78 5.93
C GLN A 229 -21.53 -5.76 7.07
N VAL A 230 -22.15 -5.29 8.17
CA VAL A 230 -22.51 -6.14 9.32
C VAL A 230 -23.63 -7.13 8.95
N ASN A 231 -24.61 -6.68 8.15
CA ASN A 231 -25.75 -7.49 7.76
C ASN A 231 -25.51 -8.37 6.51
N SER A 232 -24.37 -8.20 5.83
CA SER A 232 -24.04 -8.99 4.65
C SER A 232 -23.80 -10.46 5.01
N THR A 233 -24.46 -11.38 4.31
CA THR A 233 -24.27 -12.82 4.48
C THR A 233 -22.88 -13.33 4.04
N THR A 234 -22.17 -12.52 3.27
CA THR A 234 -20.82 -12.82 2.73
C THR A 234 -19.69 -12.18 3.54
N ALA A 235 -20.03 -11.35 4.52
CA ALA A 235 -19.07 -10.65 5.36
C ALA A 235 -18.93 -11.31 6.74
N ALA A 236 -17.82 -11.03 7.40
CA ALA A 236 -17.66 -11.31 8.82
C ALA A 236 -18.74 -10.59 9.66
N GLY A 237 -19.19 -11.18 10.77
CA GLY A 237 -20.34 -10.69 11.55
C GLY A 237 -20.02 -9.59 12.58
N GLY A 238 -18.77 -9.13 12.71
CA GLY A 238 -18.39 -8.14 13.73
C GLY A 238 -18.71 -6.70 13.34
N GLU A 239 -18.99 -5.85 14.32
CA GLU A 239 -19.29 -4.42 14.13
C GLU A 239 -18.01 -3.57 13.92
N GLN A 240 -16.85 -4.08 14.33
CA GLN A 240 -15.56 -3.40 14.21
C GLN A 240 -14.63 -4.13 13.25
N ALA A 241 -13.96 -3.36 12.40
CA ALA A 241 -12.81 -3.77 11.61
C ALA A 241 -11.54 -3.31 12.30
N GLU A 242 -10.69 -4.25 12.71
CA GLU A 242 -9.47 -3.93 13.47
C GLU A 242 -8.25 -4.56 12.83
N ALA A 243 -7.13 -3.86 12.85
CA ALA A 243 -5.84 -4.41 12.47
C ALA A 243 -4.72 -3.83 13.33
N TRP A 244 -3.73 -4.67 13.62
CA TRP A 244 -2.45 -4.22 14.12
C TRP A 244 -1.32 -4.90 13.35
N THR A 245 -0.21 -4.20 13.23
CA THR A 245 0.99 -4.70 12.57
C THR A 245 2.23 -4.28 13.35
N ALA A 246 3.26 -5.08 13.30
CA ALA A 246 4.58 -4.75 13.79
C ALA A 246 5.64 -5.30 12.82
N GLY A 247 6.72 -4.56 12.63
CA GLY A 247 7.77 -4.92 11.69
C GLY A 247 9.14 -4.44 12.12
N ILE A 248 10.13 -5.06 11.52
CA ILE A 248 11.54 -4.69 11.63
C ILE A 248 12.12 -4.59 10.23
N LYS A 249 13.07 -3.68 10.07
CA LYS A 249 13.76 -3.44 8.80
C LYS A 249 15.26 -3.23 9.04
N TYR A 250 16.06 -3.73 8.11
CA TYR A 250 17.46 -3.37 7.95
C TYR A 250 17.68 -2.85 6.51
N ASP A 251 18.20 -1.65 6.39
CA ASP A 251 18.44 -0.98 5.11
C ASP A 251 19.80 -0.25 5.16
N ALA A 252 20.86 -0.98 4.90
CA ALA A 252 22.22 -0.46 4.81
C ALA A 252 23.13 -1.43 4.07
N ASN A 253 24.33 -0.96 3.65
CA ASN A 253 25.36 -1.75 3.01
C ASN A 253 24.85 -2.53 1.77
N ASN A 254 23.99 -1.91 0.97
CA ASN A 254 23.37 -2.53 -0.20
C ASN A 254 22.43 -3.74 0.14
N ILE A 255 22.18 -4.00 1.40
CA ILE A 255 21.27 -5.05 1.88
C ILE A 255 19.98 -4.40 2.36
N TYR A 256 18.86 -4.94 1.90
CA TYR A 256 17.54 -4.63 2.42
C TYR A 256 16.91 -5.92 2.97
N LEU A 257 16.54 -5.90 4.23
CA LEU A 257 15.79 -6.99 4.88
C LEU A 257 14.59 -6.37 5.61
N ALA A 258 13.43 -6.96 5.47
CA ALA A 258 12.28 -6.57 6.27
C ALA A 258 11.43 -7.79 6.63
N ALA A 259 10.81 -7.73 7.80
CA ALA A 259 9.82 -8.69 8.22
C ALA A 259 8.69 -8.00 8.95
N MET A 260 7.47 -8.43 8.70
CA MET A 260 6.24 -7.90 9.29
C MET A 260 5.35 -9.04 9.77
N TYR A 261 4.68 -8.84 10.89
CA TYR A 261 3.58 -9.66 11.36
C TYR A 261 2.36 -8.80 11.68
N SER A 262 1.18 -9.23 11.25
CA SER A 262 -0.07 -8.53 11.54
C SER A 262 -1.21 -9.48 11.89
N GLN A 263 -2.24 -8.94 12.53
CA GLN A 263 -3.54 -9.59 12.68
C GLN A 263 -4.63 -8.61 12.30
N THR A 264 -5.64 -9.13 11.59
CA THR A 264 -6.83 -8.37 11.25
C THR A 264 -8.09 -9.05 11.80
N ARG A 265 -9.14 -8.27 12.00
CA ARG A 265 -10.48 -8.73 12.36
C ARG A 265 -11.51 -8.08 11.46
N ASN A 266 -12.41 -8.89 10.91
CA ASN A 266 -13.60 -8.49 10.14
C ASN A 266 -13.32 -7.57 8.95
N MET A 267 -12.14 -7.66 8.32
CA MET A 267 -11.76 -6.72 7.28
C MET A 267 -10.98 -7.30 6.10
N THR A 268 -10.31 -8.45 6.23
CA THR A 268 -9.50 -8.99 5.14
C THR A 268 -10.38 -9.73 4.15
N PRO A 269 -10.54 -9.22 2.92
CA PRO A 269 -11.34 -9.86 1.90
C PRO A 269 -10.58 -11.05 1.28
N TYR A 270 -11.32 -12.08 0.87
CA TYR A 270 -10.80 -13.24 0.15
C TYR A 270 -11.80 -13.79 -0.86
N GLY A 271 -11.34 -14.71 -1.70
CA GLY A 271 -12.16 -15.35 -2.72
C GLY A 271 -12.30 -14.54 -4.01
N ASN A 272 -13.00 -15.12 -4.99
CA ASN A 272 -13.21 -14.49 -6.28
C ASN A 272 -13.86 -13.10 -6.12
N LYS A 273 -13.22 -12.08 -6.69
CA LYS A 273 -13.64 -10.67 -6.55
C LYS A 273 -13.81 -10.22 -5.09
N ASN A 274 -13.03 -10.80 -4.16
CA ASN A 274 -13.13 -10.54 -2.73
C ASN A 274 -14.55 -10.73 -2.19
N SER A 275 -15.21 -11.82 -2.57
CA SER A 275 -16.61 -12.08 -2.26
C SER A 275 -16.90 -12.40 -0.80
N ALA A 276 -15.87 -12.71 -0.01
CA ALA A 276 -15.97 -13.00 1.41
C ALA A 276 -15.01 -12.16 2.23
N VAL A 277 -15.27 -12.02 3.53
CA VAL A 277 -14.40 -11.35 4.49
C VAL A 277 -14.08 -12.30 5.64
N ALA A 278 -12.81 -12.45 5.96
CA ALA A 278 -12.37 -13.28 7.08
C ALA A 278 -12.68 -12.61 8.42
N ASN A 279 -13.19 -13.37 9.37
CA ASN A 279 -13.40 -12.91 10.75
C ASN A 279 -12.07 -12.53 11.41
N LYS A 280 -11.02 -13.29 11.10
CA LYS A 280 -9.67 -13.01 11.58
C LYS A 280 -8.64 -13.47 10.57
N THR A 281 -7.54 -12.73 10.44
CA THR A 281 -6.33 -13.24 9.76
C THR A 281 -5.10 -13.06 10.62
N LYS A 282 -4.12 -13.93 10.38
CA LYS A 282 -2.74 -13.79 10.84
C LYS A 282 -1.86 -13.73 9.61
N ASN A 283 -1.08 -12.68 9.50
CA ASN A 283 -0.30 -12.38 8.32
C ASN A 283 1.17 -12.28 8.67
N PHE A 284 2.00 -12.84 7.81
CA PHE A 284 3.45 -12.72 7.90
C PHE A 284 4.00 -12.42 6.51
N GLU A 285 4.88 -11.46 6.44
CA GLU A 285 5.65 -11.14 5.26
C GLU A 285 7.12 -10.97 5.62
N GLY A 286 7.98 -11.49 4.78
CA GLY A 286 9.42 -11.32 4.91
C GLY A 286 10.06 -11.12 3.53
N THR A 287 10.94 -10.14 3.39
CA THR A 287 11.64 -9.83 2.14
C THR A 287 13.12 -9.60 2.37
N ALA A 288 13.93 -9.99 1.39
CA ALA A 288 15.36 -9.75 1.36
C ALA A 288 15.79 -9.34 -0.04
N GLN A 289 16.61 -8.30 -0.14
CA GLN A 289 17.17 -7.81 -1.39
C GLN A 289 18.66 -7.45 -1.23
N TYR A 290 19.40 -7.52 -2.31
CA TYR A 290 20.76 -7.05 -2.37
C TYR A 290 21.02 -6.21 -3.63
N GLN A 291 21.53 -4.99 -3.48
CA GLN A 291 21.88 -4.12 -4.60
C GLN A 291 23.33 -4.27 -4.99
N PHE A 292 23.59 -4.86 -6.16
CA PHE A 292 24.93 -4.89 -6.72
C PHE A 292 25.31 -3.56 -7.39
N ASP A 293 26.60 -3.22 -7.37
CA ASP A 293 27.14 -2.03 -8.07
C ASP A 293 26.91 -2.09 -9.60
N SER A 294 26.74 -3.29 -10.15
CA SER A 294 26.40 -3.51 -11.57
C SER A 294 25.00 -3.06 -11.96
N GLY A 295 24.15 -2.70 -10.99
CA GLY A 295 22.73 -2.36 -11.21
C GLY A 295 21.77 -3.54 -11.01
N LEU A 296 22.27 -4.77 -10.80
CA LEU A 296 21.42 -5.92 -10.50
C LEU A 296 20.92 -5.87 -9.04
N ARG A 297 19.63 -6.15 -8.83
CA ARG A 297 19.01 -6.27 -7.51
C ARG A 297 18.15 -7.54 -7.46
N PRO A 298 18.69 -8.69 -7.05
CA PRO A 298 17.87 -9.85 -6.70
C PRO A 298 17.04 -9.61 -5.45
N ALA A 299 15.88 -10.25 -5.41
CA ALA A 299 14.93 -10.20 -4.33
C ALA A 299 14.34 -11.58 -4.06
N VAL A 300 14.04 -11.87 -2.80
CA VAL A 300 13.27 -13.05 -2.39
C VAL A 300 12.29 -12.65 -1.30
N SER A 301 11.12 -13.26 -1.29
CA SER A 301 10.11 -13.01 -0.26
C SER A 301 9.31 -14.27 0.07
N ILE A 302 8.67 -14.22 1.24
CA ILE A 302 7.63 -15.15 1.63
C ILE A 302 6.45 -14.40 2.23
N LEU A 303 5.25 -14.72 1.77
CA LEU A 303 4.00 -14.10 2.22
C LEU A 303 3.00 -15.17 2.62
N ILE A 304 2.42 -15.02 3.81
CA ILE A 304 1.44 -15.95 4.38
C ILE A 304 0.32 -15.14 5.03
N SER A 305 -0.91 -15.38 4.60
CA SER A 305 -2.13 -14.90 5.27
C SER A 305 -3.00 -16.09 5.62
N LYS A 306 -3.15 -16.36 6.92
CA LYS A 306 -3.99 -17.44 7.43
C LYS A 306 -5.31 -16.87 7.94
N GLY A 307 -6.41 -17.20 7.27
CA GLY A 307 -7.76 -16.93 7.73
C GLY A 307 -8.16 -17.86 8.86
N GLN A 308 -8.83 -17.33 9.85
CA GLN A 308 -9.38 -18.03 11.01
C GLN A 308 -10.84 -17.66 11.23
N ASP A 309 -11.57 -18.55 11.88
CA ASP A 309 -13.00 -18.40 12.15
C ASP A 309 -13.78 -18.16 10.84
N LEU A 310 -13.33 -18.81 9.77
CA LEU A 310 -14.02 -18.77 8.47
C LEU A 310 -15.32 -19.57 8.57
N ASN A 311 -16.42 -18.94 8.22
CA ASN A 311 -17.72 -19.61 8.18
C ASN A 311 -17.91 -20.34 6.85
N THR A 312 -17.18 -21.42 6.64
CA THR A 312 -17.23 -22.20 5.40
C THR A 312 -17.49 -23.68 5.65
N ALA A 313 -18.03 -24.38 4.64
CA ALA A 313 -18.21 -25.82 4.66
C ALA A 313 -16.87 -26.60 4.64
N PHE A 314 -15.75 -25.93 4.37
CA PHE A 314 -14.42 -26.51 4.20
C PHE A 314 -13.52 -26.37 5.44
N GLY A 315 -14.09 -25.95 6.57
CA GLY A 315 -13.37 -25.75 7.83
C GLY A 315 -13.25 -24.28 8.23
N SER A 316 -12.77 -24.05 9.44
CA SER A 316 -12.69 -22.73 10.04
C SER A 316 -11.35 -22.02 9.82
N GLU A 317 -10.34 -22.74 9.35
CA GLU A 317 -8.99 -22.17 9.10
C GLU A 317 -8.49 -22.58 7.73
N LYS A 318 -8.00 -21.62 6.96
CA LYS A 318 -7.36 -21.82 5.64
C LYS A 318 -6.29 -20.75 5.41
N ASP A 319 -5.25 -21.11 4.68
CA ASP A 319 -4.32 -20.13 4.12
C ASP A 319 -5.05 -19.38 2.99
N LEU A 320 -5.18 -18.06 3.10
CA LEU A 320 -5.85 -17.21 2.10
C LEU A 320 -4.87 -16.69 1.05
N VAL A 321 -3.62 -16.48 1.46
CA VAL A 321 -2.46 -16.17 0.64
C VAL A 321 -1.30 -16.96 1.19
N LYS A 322 -0.56 -17.63 0.32
CA LYS A 322 0.66 -18.32 0.70
C LYS A 322 1.52 -18.53 -0.53
N TYR A 323 2.62 -17.81 -0.60
CA TYR A 323 3.56 -17.95 -1.71
C TYR A 323 4.98 -17.56 -1.30
N ALA A 324 5.95 -18.09 -2.03
CA ALA A 324 7.31 -17.59 -2.08
C ALA A 324 7.50 -16.82 -3.37
N ASP A 325 8.37 -15.83 -3.33
CA ASP A 325 8.70 -15.02 -4.50
C ASP A 325 10.21 -14.95 -4.70
N VAL A 326 10.62 -15.03 -5.96
CA VAL A 326 12.03 -14.92 -6.37
C VAL A 326 12.11 -14.06 -7.62
N GLY A 327 12.68 -12.87 -7.48
CA GLY A 327 12.80 -11.93 -8.58
C GLY A 327 14.13 -11.22 -8.65
N ALA A 328 14.29 -10.45 -9.70
CA ALA A 328 15.42 -9.55 -9.85
C ALA A 328 15.04 -8.35 -10.73
N SER A 329 15.54 -7.18 -10.35
CA SER A 329 15.54 -5.99 -11.20
C SER A 329 16.95 -5.69 -11.68
N TYR A 330 17.07 -5.17 -12.89
CA TYR A 330 18.33 -4.64 -13.42
C TYR A 330 18.13 -3.17 -13.81
N TYR A 331 18.83 -2.28 -13.14
CA TYR A 331 18.79 -0.84 -13.38
C TYR A 331 19.89 -0.42 -14.35
N PHE A 332 19.52 -0.06 -15.58
CA PHE A 332 20.46 0.54 -16.55
C PHE A 332 20.93 1.92 -16.07
N ASN A 333 20.01 2.65 -15.46
CA ASN A 333 20.20 3.93 -14.79
C ASN A 333 18.99 4.21 -13.89
N LYS A 334 18.93 5.40 -13.28
CA LYS A 334 17.81 5.81 -12.40
C LYS A 334 16.45 5.87 -13.08
N ASN A 335 16.39 5.96 -14.41
CA ASN A 335 15.16 6.15 -15.17
C ASN A 335 14.71 4.89 -15.93
N MET A 336 15.59 3.90 -16.10
CA MET A 336 15.31 2.74 -16.94
C MET A 336 15.72 1.45 -16.25
N SER A 337 14.80 0.50 -16.16
CA SER A 337 15.04 -0.84 -15.60
C SER A 337 14.25 -1.91 -16.33
N ILE A 338 14.67 -3.14 -16.13
CA ILE A 338 13.91 -4.35 -16.46
C ILE A 338 13.80 -5.20 -15.21
N TYR A 339 12.80 -6.06 -15.14
CA TYR A 339 12.68 -7.02 -14.06
C TYR A 339 12.06 -8.33 -14.53
N ALA A 340 12.32 -9.39 -13.76
CA ALA A 340 11.59 -10.63 -13.79
C ALA A 340 11.26 -11.02 -12.34
N ASP A 341 10.07 -11.51 -12.11
CA ASP A 341 9.56 -11.86 -10.79
C ASP A 341 8.74 -13.15 -10.89
N TYR A 342 9.00 -14.12 -10.04
CA TYR A 342 8.34 -15.43 -10.06
C TYR A 342 7.69 -15.70 -8.72
N LYS A 343 6.37 -15.64 -8.72
CA LYS A 343 5.48 -15.98 -7.62
C LYS A 343 5.20 -17.47 -7.65
N ILE A 344 5.76 -18.19 -6.69
CA ILE A 344 5.57 -19.62 -6.49
C ILE A 344 4.40 -19.77 -5.52
N ASN A 345 3.24 -20.19 -6.02
CA ASN A 345 2.06 -20.41 -5.20
C ASN A 345 2.25 -21.69 -4.35
N LEU A 346 1.96 -21.58 -3.05
CA LEU A 346 2.10 -22.68 -2.08
C LEU A 346 0.75 -23.11 -1.50
N LEU A 347 -0.35 -22.70 -2.11
CA LEU A 347 -1.69 -23.19 -1.80
C LEU A 347 -1.88 -24.55 -2.46
N ASP A 348 -2.64 -25.44 -1.82
CA ASP A 348 -2.90 -26.81 -2.30
C ASP A 348 -3.98 -26.79 -3.40
N GLU A 349 -3.60 -27.10 -4.64
CA GLU A 349 -4.49 -27.10 -5.80
C GLU A 349 -5.64 -28.10 -5.70
N ASP A 350 -5.47 -29.18 -4.95
CA ASP A 350 -6.48 -30.20 -4.73
C ASP A 350 -7.50 -29.83 -3.62
N ASP A 351 -7.26 -28.75 -2.86
CA ASP A 351 -8.17 -28.32 -1.81
C ASP A 351 -9.42 -27.62 -2.40
N MET A 352 -10.56 -28.27 -2.23
CA MET A 352 -11.85 -27.77 -2.71
C MET A 352 -12.22 -26.38 -2.17
N PHE A 353 -11.62 -25.91 -1.08
CA PHE A 353 -11.82 -24.56 -0.57
C PHE A 353 -11.40 -23.52 -1.61
N TYR A 354 -10.22 -23.67 -2.21
CA TYR A 354 -9.71 -22.73 -3.20
C TYR A 354 -10.55 -22.72 -4.47
N GLN A 355 -10.90 -23.90 -4.97
CA GLN A 355 -11.78 -24.04 -6.14
C GLN A 355 -13.16 -23.42 -5.90
N ALA A 356 -13.78 -23.67 -4.75
CA ALA A 356 -15.12 -23.17 -4.42
C ALA A 356 -15.15 -21.65 -4.23
N ASN A 357 -14.05 -21.05 -3.78
CA ASN A 357 -13.92 -19.60 -3.58
C ASN A 357 -13.26 -18.88 -4.76
N GLY A 358 -12.85 -19.59 -5.83
CA GLY A 358 -12.17 -19.02 -6.98
C GLY A 358 -10.84 -18.33 -6.61
N ILE A 359 -10.10 -18.95 -5.68
CA ILE A 359 -8.75 -18.52 -5.31
C ILE A 359 -7.78 -19.29 -6.18
N SER A 360 -6.96 -18.59 -6.96
CA SER A 360 -5.95 -19.21 -7.81
C SER A 360 -4.84 -19.85 -6.98
N THR A 361 -4.45 -21.05 -7.41
CA THR A 361 -3.33 -21.81 -6.87
C THR A 361 -2.16 -21.87 -7.85
N ASP A 362 -2.28 -21.22 -8.99
CA ASP A 362 -1.27 -21.20 -10.06
C ASP A 362 -0.11 -20.26 -9.75
N ASP A 363 1.04 -20.63 -10.27
CA ASP A 363 2.23 -19.78 -10.27
C ASP A 363 2.08 -18.63 -11.29
N ILE A 364 2.80 -17.52 -11.06
CA ILE A 364 2.83 -16.40 -11.99
C ILE A 364 4.28 -15.95 -12.20
N THR A 365 4.69 -15.87 -13.47
CA THR A 365 5.94 -15.21 -13.84
C THR A 365 5.62 -13.84 -14.44
N ALA A 366 6.16 -12.78 -13.84
CA ALA A 366 6.07 -11.43 -14.37
C ALA A 366 7.39 -11.03 -15.05
N VAL A 367 7.31 -10.38 -16.20
CA VAL A 367 8.45 -9.72 -16.83
C VAL A 367 8.05 -8.29 -17.19
N GLY A 368 8.90 -7.33 -16.87
CA GLY A 368 8.59 -5.93 -17.11
C GLY A 368 9.79 -5.10 -17.55
N ILE A 369 9.47 -4.02 -18.26
CA ILE A 369 10.38 -2.97 -18.67
C ILE A 369 9.81 -1.63 -18.25
N VAL A 370 10.57 -0.91 -17.42
CA VAL A 370 10.11 0.32 -16.78
C VAL A 370 10.92 1.51 -17.24
N TYR A 371 10.21 2.54 -17.71
CA TYR A 371 10.75 3.89 -17.81
C TYR A 371 10.08 4.77 -16.75
N GLN A 372 10.89 5.46 -15.92
CA GLN A 372 10.41 6.34 -14.87
C GLN A 372 11.14 7.70 -14.90
N PHE A 373 10.45 8.76 -14.46
CA PHE A 373 10.98 10.14 -14.46
C PHE A 373 10.47 10.93 -13.25
#